data_4c60122e0e3ce1cbd43f9fb6b18904a1
#
_entry.id   4c60122e0e3ce1cbd43f9fb6b18904a1
#
_cell.length_a   1.000
_cell.length_b   1.000
_cell.length_c   1.000
_cell.angle_alpha   90.00
_cell.angle_beta   90.00
_cell.angle_gamma   90.00
#
_symmetry.space_group_name_H-M   'P 1'
#
loop_
_entity.id
_entity.type
_entity.pdbx_description
1 polymer ?
#
loop_
_entity_poly.entity_id
_entity_poly.type
_entity_poly.pdbx_seq_one_letter_code
_entity_poly.pdbx_strand_id
1 'polypeptide(L)'
;MITQILHHQTRRINMEFQKLIEERRTIRKYSPEGKITKDELLTIIRAAQEAPSWKNSQTGRYYCVTSEDMVEKISKECLPEMNQAKAENASLIVTTFVHNHAGFQKDGTPDNELGNGWGCYDLGLQNENLVLKAWELGYGTVIMGLRTGDKLREILSIPETETVVAVIAIGKAAEEPARPKRKDVEDIVKFF
;
A
#
# COMPACT_ATOMS: atom_id res chain seq x y z
N MET A 1 -22.36 11.47 -42.60
CA MET A 1 -22.81 11.20 -41.22
C MET A 1 -21.63 10.54 -40.51
N ILE A 2 -20.73 11.36 -39.96
CA ILE A 2 -19.46 10.92 -39.39
C ILE A 2 -19.69 10.85 -37.85
N THR A 3 -19.66 9.64 -37.32
CA THR A 3 -19.87 9.31 -35.92
C THR A 3 -18.71 9.89 -35.12
N GLN A 4 -19.00 10.87 -34.25
CA GLN A 4 -18.05 11.38 -33.25
C GLN A 4 -17.81 10.30 -32.23
N ILE A 5 -16.63 9.69 -32.27
CA ILE A 5 -16.09 8.88 -31.19
C ILE A 5 -15.66 9.85 -30.10
N LEU A 6 -16.46 9.98 -29.07
CA LEU A 6 -16.11 10.68 -27.82
C LEU A 6 -14.94 9.97 -27.18
N HIS A 7 -13.73 10.50 -27.40
CA HIS A 7 -12.57 10.18 -26.59
C HIS A 7 -12.82 10.76 -25.19
N HIS A 8 -13.20 9.91 -24.26
CA HIS A 8 -13.01 10.19 -22.84
C HIS A 8 -11.49 10.18 -22.60
N GLN A 9 -10.85 11.28 -22.92
CA GLN A 9 -9.52 11.57 -22.37
C GLN A 9 -9.70 11.83 -20.88
N THR A 10 -9.54 10.79 -20.09
CA THR A 10 -9.22 10.94 -18.67
C THR A 10 -8.02 11.89 -18.61
N ARG A 11 -8.23 13.14 -18.21
CA ARG A 11 -7.14 14.08 -17.91
C ARG A 11 -6.29 13.38 -16.85
N ARG A 12 -5.15 12.81 -17.24
CA ARG A 12 -4.09 12.46 -16.32
C ARG A 12 -3.68 13.77 -15.67
N ILE A 13 -4.10 13.98 -14.43
CA ILE A 13 -3.58 15.06 -13.60
C ILE A 13 -2.15 14.65 -13.32
N ASN A 14 -1.20 15.16 -14.10
CA ASN A 14 0.23 14.97 -13.83
C ASN A 14 0.57 15.92 -12.67
N MET A 15 0.42 15.41 -11.44
CA MET A 15 0.75 16.18 -10.24
C MET A 15 2.28 16.25 -10.11
N GLU A 16 2.84 17.44 -9.90
CA GLU A 16 4.26 17.57 -9.62
C GLU A 16 4.63 16.78 -8.35
N PHE A 17 5.78 16.13 -8.38
CA PHE A 17 6.24 15.24 -7.29
C PHE A 17 6.21 15.93 -5.92
N GLN A 18 6.72 17.16 -5.83
CA GLN A 18 6.73 17.93 -4.58
C GLN A 18 5.30 18.11 -4.04
N LYS A 19 4.36 18.50 -4.90
CA LYS A 19 2.97 18.68 -4.54
C LYS A 19 2.33 17.35 -4.08
N LEU A 20 2.63 16.27 -4.77
CA LEU A 20 2.11 14.93 -4.47
C LEU A 20 2.50 14.48 -3.05
N ILE A 21 3.77 14.58 -2.67
CA ILE A 21 4.25 14.19 -1.34
C ILE A 21 3.74 15.14 -0.24
N GLU A 22 3.52 16.41 -0.56
CA GLU A 22 2.99 17.40 0.40
C GLU A 22 1.48 17.28 0.63
N GLU A 23 0.72 16.90 -0.39
CA GLU A 23 -0.75 16.83 -0.34
C GLU A 23 -1.29 15.47 0.09
N ARG A 24 -0.56 14.38 -0.18
CA ARG A 24 -1.00 13.05 0.24
C ARG A 24 -1.30 13.00 1.75
N ARG A 25 -2.47 12.43 2.08
CA ARG A 25 -2.93 12.26 3.47
C ARG A 25 -3.30 10.80 3.75
N THR A 26 -3.19 10.42 5.00
CA THR A 26 -3.78 9.18 5.51
C THR A 26 -5.28 9.38 5.65
N ILE A 27 -6.07 8.62 4.87
CA ILE A 27 -7.53 8.68 4.85
C ILE A 27 -8.08 7.49 5.62
N ARG A 28 -9.03 7.72 6.52
CA ARG A 28 -9.61 6.71 7.41
C ARG A 28 -11.12 6.55 7.25
N LYS A 29 -11.73 7.39 6.39
CA LYS A 29 -13.16 7.31 6.03
C LYS A 29 -13.28 7.35 4.52
N TYR A 30 -14.06 6.43 3.97
CA TYR A 30 -14.21 6.27 2.53
C TYR A 30 -15.66 6.43 2.10
N SER A 31 -15.85 6.98 0.91
CA SER A 31 -17.14 7.09 0.26
C SER A 31 -17.62 5.71 -0.21
N PRO A 32 -18.90 5.40 -0.09
CA PRO A 32 -19.48 4.20 -0.69
C PRO A 32 -19.46 4.24 -2.23
N GLU A 33 -19.28 5.44 -2.81
CA GLU A 33 -19.24 5.64 -4.26
C GLU A 33 -17.81 5.59 -4.79
N GLY A 34 -17.67 5.13 -6.05
CA GLY A 34 -16.40 5.18 -6.77
C GLY A 34 -15.39 4.14 -6.27
N LYS A 35 -15.83 2.88 -6.10
CA LYS A 35 -14.93 1.76 -5.79
C LYS A 35 -13.80 1.66 -6.79
N ILE A 36 -12.62 1.33 -6.30
CA ILE A 36 -11.44 1.14 -7.13
C ILE A 36 -11.60 -0.07 -8.04
N THR A 37 -11.25 0.08 -9.29
CA THR A 37 -11.29 -0.99 -10.28
C THR A 37 -10.03 -1.85 -10.23
N LYS A 38 -10.10 -3.06 -10.80
CA LYS A 38 -8.92 -3.94 -10.94
C LYS A 38 -7.80 -3.27 -11.75
N ASP A 39 -8.13 -2.54 -12.82
CA ASP A 39 -7.13 -1.91 -13.69
C ASP A 39 -6.41 -0.75 -12.98
N GLU A 40 -7.13 0.01 -12.15
CA GLU A 40 -6.53 1.05 -11.31
C GLU A 40 -5.63 0.43 -10.23
N LEU A 41 -6.05 -0.66 -9.57
CA LEU A 41 -5.20 -1.42 -8.65
C LEU A 41 -3.94 -1.91 -9.33
N LEU A 42 -4.04 -2.51 -10.52
CA LEU A 42 -2.87 -2.95 -11.29
C LEU A 42 -1.94 -1.78 -11.64
N THR A 43 -2.50 -0.61 -11.95
CA THR A 43 -1.71 0.60 -12.22
C THR A 43 -0.95 1.06 -10.98
N ILE A 44 -1.58 1.01 -9.81
CA ILE A 44 -0.96 1.35 -8.53
C ILE A 44 0.15 0.35 -8.18
N ILE A 45 -0.09 -0.95 -8.36
CA ILE A 45 0.92 -1.99 -8.09
C ILE A 45 2.12 -1.88 -9.05
N ARG A 46 1.91 -1.54 -10.32
CA ARG A 46 3.03 -1.26 -11.25
C ARG A 46 3.91 -0.11 -10.75
N ALA A 47 3.32 0.95 -10.20
CA ALA A 47 4.11 2.02 -9.59
C ALA A 47 4.89 1.54 -8.35
N ALA A 48 4.32 0.66 -7.54
CA ALA A 48 5.03 0.03 -6.43
C ALA A 48 6.24 -0.77 -6.90
N GLN A 49 6.14 -1.50 -8.02
CA GLN A 49 7.22 -2.30 -8.59
C GLN A 49 8.44 -1.47 -9.04
N GLU A 50 8.27 -0.18 -9.35
CA GLU A 50 9.37 0.72 -9.73
C GLU A 50 10.30 1.09 -8.56
N ALA A 51 9.94 0.75 -7.31
CA ALA A 51 10.81 0.96 -6.18
C ALA A 51 12.05 0.05 -6.24
N PRO A 52 13.24 0.56 -5.85
CA PRO A 52 14.41 -0.29 -5.73
C PRO A 52 14.23 -1.35 -4.64
N SER A 53 14.97 -2.45 -4.74
CA SER A 53 15.02 -3.49 -3.73
C SER A 53 16.44 -4.04 -3.58
N TRP A 54 16.73 -4.68 -2.44
CA TRP A 54 18.02 -5.31 -2.17
C TRP A 54 18.45 -6.25 -3.32
N LYS A 55 19.57 -5.95 -4.00
CA LYS A 55 20.06 -6.73 -5.16
C LYS A 55 18.97 -7.03 -6.21
N ASN A 56 17.99 -6.13 -6.35
CA ASN A 56 16.81 -6.31 -7.20
C ASN A 56 16.01 -7.59 -6.89
N SER A 57 15.90 -7.95 -5.62
CA SER A 57 15.25 -9.19 -5.16
C SER A 57 13.73 -9.22 -5.34
N GLN A 58 13.09 -8.05 -5.42
CA GLN A 58 11.66 -7.89 -5.73
C GLN A 58 10.76 -8.81 -4.89
N THR A 59 10.98 -8.84 -3.57
CA THR A 59 10.32 -9.77 -2.65
C THR A 59 8.88 -9.37 -2.27
N GLY A 60 8.46 -8.13 -2.49
CA GLY A 60 7.11 -7.65 -2.16
C GLY A 60 6.00 -8.41 -2.87
N ARG A 61 4.89 -8.67 -2.15
CA ARG A 61 3.67 -9.30 -2.67
C ARG A 61 2.44 -8.54 -2.20
N TYR A 62 1.37 -8.59 -3.00
CA TYR A 62 0.14 -7.83 -2.78
C TYR A 62 -1.09 -8.69 -2.98
N TYR A 63 -1.91 -8.82 -1.96
CA TYR A 63 -3.18 -9.54 -2.00
C TYR A 63 -4.30 -8.51 -2.00
N CYS A 64 -4.89 -8.26 -3.16
CA CYS A 64 -5.95 -7.27 -3.34
C CYS A 64 -7.31 -7.89 -3.07
N VAL A 65 -8.05 -7.30 -2.14
CA VAL A 65 -9.38 -7.74 -1.71
C VAL A 65 -10.38 -6.65 -2.07
N THR A 66 -11.28 -6.96 -3.00
CA THR A 66 -12.23 -5.99 -3.58
C THR A 66 -13.70 -6.38 -3.37
N SER A 67 -14.00 -7.65 -3.03
CA SER A 67 -15.36 -8.05 -2.73
C SER A 67 -15.76 -7.63 -1.32
N GLU A 68 -16.98 -7.12 -1.16
CA GLU A 68 -17.50 -6.63 0.11
C GLU A 68 -17.46 -7.70 1.21
N ASP A 69 -17.94 -8.90 0.90
CA ASP A 69 -17.95 -10.03 1.84
C ASP A 69 -16.55 -10.36 2.38
N MET A 70 -15.54 -10.34 1.49
CA MET A 70 -14.17 -10.65 1.90
C MET A 70 -13.54 -9.49 2.68
N VAL A 71 -13.83 -8.24 2.31
CA VAL A 71 -13.42 -7.04 3.08
C VAL A 71 -14.02 -7.10 4.48
N GLU A 72 -15.33 -7.39 4.59
CA GLU A 72 -16.00 -7.51 5.88
C GLU A 72 -15.42 -8.65 6.72
N LYS A 73 -15.18 -9.83 6.13
CA LYS A 73 -14.55 -10.97 6.80
C LYS A 73 -13.19 -10.61 7.36
N ILE A 74 -12.28 -10.04 6.53
CA ILE A 74 -10.94 -9.63 6.97
C ILE A 74 -11.02 -8.56 8.04
N SER A 75 -11.93 -7.58 7.88
CA SER A 75 -12.14 -6.53 8.88
C SER A 75 -12.47 -7.12 10.25
N LYS A 76 -13.44 -8.02 10.31
CA LYS A 76 -13.91 -8.61 11.57
C LYS A 76 -12.93 -9.60 12.19
N GLU A 77 -12.29 -10.43 11.39
CA GLU A 77 -11.45 -11.52 11.89
C GLU A 77 -9.97 -11.15 12.04
N CYS A 78 -9.49 -10.17 11.28
CA CYS A 78 -8.06 -9.87 11.20
C CYS A 78 -7.66 -8.49 11.72
N LEU A 79 -8.60 -7.55 11.86
CA LEU A 79 -8.30 -6.19 12.30
C LEU A 79 -8.85 -5.93 13.71
N PRO A 80 -8.09 -5.24 14.58
CA PRO A 80 -8.63 -4.79 15.85
C PRO A 80 -9.76 -3.77 15.64
N GLU A 81 -10.67 -3.65 16.58
CA GLU A 81 -11.87 -2.82 16.52
C GLU A 81 -11.58 -1.39 16.00
N MET A 82 -10.51 -0.76 16.50
CA MET A 82 -10.08 0.56 16.07
C MET A 82 -9.71 0.67 14.57
N ASN A 83 -9.46 -0.45 13.90
CA ASN A 83 -9.12 -0.50 12.48
C ASN A 83 -10.30 -0.98 11.61
N GLN A 84 -11.31 -1.63 12.19
CA GLN A 84 -12.46 -2.16 11.44
C GLN A 84 -13.21 -1.05 10.70
N ALA A 85 -13.50 0.06 11.38
CA ALA A 85 -14.16 1.21 10.77
C ALA A 85 -13.36 1.84 9.59
N LYS A 86 -12.04 1.61 9.52
CA LYS A 86 -11.19 2.09 8.43
C LYS A 86 -11.24 1.20 7.18
N ALA A 87 -11.86 0.03 7.27
CA ALA A 87 -12.09 -0.87 6.14
C ALA A 87 -13.47 -0.65 5.49
N GLU A 88 -14.36 0.07 6.16
CA GLU A 88 -15.70 0.37 5.67
C GLU A 88 -15.63 1.17 4.35
N ASN A 89 -16.37 0.72 3.33
CA ASN A 89 -16.38 1.29 1.99
C ASN A 89 -15.04 1.31 1.24
N ALA A 90 -14.01 0.63 1.77
CA ALA A 90 -12.70 0.50 1.13
C ALA A 90 -12.52 -0.86 0.47
N SER A 91 -11.56 -0.95 -0.45
CA SER A 91 -10.87 -2.19 -0.78
C SER A 91 -9.65 -2.35 0.12
N LEU A 92 -9.16 -3.60 0.29
CA LEU A 92 -7.98 -3.87 1.10
C LEU A 92 -6.86 -4.43 0.23
N ILE A 93 -5.62 -4.06 0.57
CA ILE A 93 -4.41 -4.65 0.01
C ILE A 93 -3.60 -5.19 1.19
N VAL A 94 -3.49 -6.51 1.31
CA VAL A 94 -2.59 -7.12 2.28
C VAL A 94 -1.20 -7.18 1.65
N THR A 95 -0.21 -6.63 2.34
CA THR A 95 1.16 -6.52 1.84
C THR A 95 2.07 -7.47 2.60
N THR A 96 2.86 -8.24 1.84
CA THR A 96 3.80 -9.23 2.36
C THR A 96 5.14 -9.11 1.63
N PHE A 97 6.16 -9.79 2.15
CA PHE A 97 7.40 -10.02 1.41
C PHE A 97 7.86 -11.47 1.58
N VAL A 98 8.53 -12.00 0.57
CA VAL A 98 9.17 -13.33 0.64
C VAL A 98 10.38 -13.21 1.56
N HIS A 99 10.34 -13.88 2.71
CA HIS A 99 11.41 -13.80 3.70
C HIS A 99 12.65 -14.62 3.29
N ASN A 100 13.77 -14.36 3.97
CA ASN A 100 15.06 -15.01 3.73
C ASN A 100 15.62 -14.84 2.29
N HIS A 101 15.29 -13.70 1.65
CA HIS A 101 15.78 -13.32 0.32
C HIS A 101 16.52 -11.98 0.35
N ALA A 102 15.81 -10.87 0.58
CA ALA A 102 16.42 -9.55 0.72
C ALA A 102 17.31 -9.54 1.96
N GLY A 103 18.60 -9.24 1.82
CA GLY A 103 19.57 -9.26 2.92
C GLY A 103 20.10 -10.64 3.28
N PHE A 104 19.98 -11.64 2.38
CA PHE A 104 20.48 -12.99 2.59
C PHE A 104 21.41 -13.46 1.47
N GLN A 105 22.35 -14.35 1.82
CA GLN A 105 23.19 -15.09 0.90
C GLN A 105 22.44 -16.33 0.35
N LYS A 106 23.02 -16.97 -0.66
CA LYS A 106 22.40 -18.15 -1.29
C LYS A 106 22.28 -19.36 -0.36
N ASP A 107 23.13 -19.43 0.67
CA ASP A 107 23.11 -20.49 1.68
C ASP A 107 22.12 -20.21 2.83
N GLY A 108 21.38 -19.09 2.76
CA GLY A 108 20.43 -18.68 3.78
C GLY A 108 21.04 -17.88 4.93
N THR A 109 22.34 -17.55 4.89
CA THR A 109 23.00 -16.71 5.90
C THR A 109 22.60 -15.24 5.70
N PRO A 110 22.20 -14.50 6.76
CA PRO A 110 21.97 -13.07 6.65
C PRO A 110 23.23 -12.30 6.24
N ASP A 111 23.11 -11.35 5.32
CA ASP A 111 24.22 -10.47 4.90
C ASP A 111 24.66 -9.51 6.03
N ASN A 112 23.77 -9.20 6.98
CA ASN A 112 24.04 -8.39 8.16
C ASN A 112 22.95 -8.60 9.24
N GLU A 113 23.05 -7.87 10.35
CA GLU A 113 22.18 -7.95 11.55
C GLU A 113 20.70 -7.67 11.30
N LEU A 114 20.34 -7.00 10.18
CA LEU A 114 18.95 -6.67 9.88
C LEU A 114 18.17 -7.88 9.33
N GLY A 115 18.84 -8.86 8.71
CA GLY A 115 18.18 -10.06 8.20
C GLY A 115 16.91 -9.72 7.38
N ASN A 116 15.76 -10.26 7.80
CA ASN A 116 14.45 -9.98 7.17
C ASN A 116 13.98 -8.52 7.29
N GLY A 117 14.65 -7.67 8.07
CA GLY A 117 14.42 -6.22 8.07
C GLY A 117 14.60 -5.59 6.69
N TRP A 118 15.49 -6.13 5.85
CA TRP A 118 15.67 -5.66 4.48
C TRP A 118 14.43 -5.92 3.60
N GLY A 119 13.76 -7.05 3.79
CA GLY A 119 12.47 -7.31 3.11
C GLY A 119 11.39 -6.31 3.52
N CYS A 120 11.31 -5.97 4.83
CA CYS A 120 10.42 -4.91 5.31
C CYS A 120 10.79 -3.53 4.75
N TYR A 121 12.10 -3.21 4.67
CA TYR A 121 12.59 -1.95 4.13
C TYR A 121 12.21 -1.79 2.65
N ASP A 122 12.50 -2.79 1.83
CA ASP A 122 12.14 -2.82 0.41
C ASP A 122 10.63 -2.68 0.20
N LEU A 123 9.82 -3.42 0.98
CA LEU A 123 8.37 -3.33 0.92
C LEU A 123 7.87 -1.94 1.35
N GLY A 124 8.53 -1.29 2.31
CA GLY A 124 8.24 0.09 2.71
C GLY A 124 8.41 1.08 1.57
N LEU A 125 9.49 0.97 0.78
CA LEU A 125 9.73 1.78 -0.42
C LEU A 125 8.65 1.55 -1.48
N GLN A 126 8.28 0.29 -1.70
CA GLN A 126 7.21 -0.10 -2.62
C GLN A 126 5.85 0.44 -2.17
N ASN A 127 5.54 0.34 -0.87
CA ASN A 127 4.28 0.84 -0.32
C ASN A 127 4.19 2.38 -0.38
N GLU A 128 5.31 3.11 -0.29
CA GLU A 128 5.28 4.57 -0.50
C GLU A 128 4.93 4.91 -1.96
N ASN A 129 5.54 4.24 -2.95
CA ASN A 129 5.15 4.41 -4.36
C ASN A 129 3.67 4.07 -4.58
N LEU A 130 3.17 3.00 -3.92
CA LEU A 130 1.76 2.59 -3.97
C LEU A 130 0.84 3.71 -3.47
N VAL A 131 1.10 4.27 -2.29
CA VAL A 131 0.22 5.28 -1.69
C VAL A 131 0.28 6.62 -2.43
N LEU A 132 1.44 6.97 -3.00
CA LEU A 132 1.59 8.14 -3.85
C LEU A 132 0.81 7.98 -5.16
N LYS A 133 0.92 6.83 -5.83
CA LYS A 133 0.16 6.55 -7.05
C LYS A 133 -1.34 6.49 -6.80
N ALA A 134 -1.77 5.92 -5.68
CA ALA A 134 -3.16 5.92 -5.27
C ALA A 134 -3.69 7.35 -5.14
N TRP A 135 -2.94 8.24 -4.46
CA TRP A 135 -3.29 9.64 -4.29
C TRP A 135 -3.37 10.40 -5.61
N GLU A 136 -2.40 10.20 -6.51
CA GLU A 136 -2.40 10.77 -7.86
C GLU A 136 -3.66 10.38 -8.66
N LEU A 137 -4.18 9.17 -8.46
CA LEU A 137 -5.41 8.68 -9.07
C LEU A 137 -6.69 9.10 -8.31
N GLY A 138 -6.54 9.90 -7.24
CA GLY A 138 -7.65 10.40 -6.43
C GLY A 138 -8.21 9.38 -5.43
N TYR A 139 -7.38 8.41 -5.00
CA TYR A 139 -7.70 7.46 -3.95
C TYR A 139 -6.92 7.78 -2.67
N GLY A 140 -7.63 7.76 -1.54
CA GLY A 140 -7.01 7.83 -0.23
C GLY A 140 -6.60 6.46 0.29
N THR A 141 -5.60 6.42 1.17
CA THR A 141 -5.10 5.18 1.78
C THR A 141 -4.83 5.34 3.27
N VAL A 142 -4.92 4.23 4.02
CA VAL A 142 -4.33 4.10 5.35
C VAL A 142 -3.58 2.77 5.47
N ILE A 143 -2.34 2.82 5.97
CA ILE A 143 -1.54 1.63 6.26
C ILE A 143 -1.80 1.21 7.70
N MET A 144 -2.24 -0.03 7.90
CA MET A 144 -2.59 -0.61 9.20
C MET A 144 -1.62 -1.75 9.54
N GLY A 145 -0.71 -1.49 10.50
CA GLY A 145 0.22 -2.50 11.01
C GLY A 145 -0.41 -3.40 12.09
N LEU A 146 -1.43 -2.93 12.81
CA LEU A 146 -2.16 -3.75 13.78
C LEU A 146 -3.14 -4.66 13.04
N ARG A 147 -2.81 -5.95 12.97
CA ARG A 147 -3.56 -6.99 12.26
C ARG A 147 -3.21 -8.35 12.84
N THR A 148 -4.02 -9.38 12.59
CA THR A 148 -3.73 -10.79 12.93
C THR A 148 -3.19 -11.50 11.69
N GLY A 149 -1.85 -11.64 11.62
CA GLY A 149 -1.14 -12.15 10.44
C GLY A 149 -1.54 -13.58 10.08
N ASP A 150 -1.64 -14.49 11.06
CA ASP A 150 -1.97 -15.90 10.84
C ASP A 150 -3.39 -16.08 10.28
N LYS A 151 -4.34 -15.26 10.73
CA LYS A 151 -5.70 -15.25 10.17
C LYS A 151 -5.74 -14.74 8.73
N LEU A 152 -4.96 -13.69 8.41
CA LEU A 152 -4.82 -13.21 7.03
C LEU A 152 -4.21 -14.30 6.14
N ARG A 153 -3.21 -15.03 6.64
CA ARG A 153 -2.59 -16.15 5.94
C ARG A 153 -3.60 -17.24 5.61
N GLU A 154 -4.39 -17.65 6.60
CA GLU A 154 -5.44 -18.66 6.45
C GLU A 154 -6.47 -18.23 5.39
N ILE A 155 -7.03 -17.03 5.54
CA ILE A 155 -8.13 -16.54 4.69
C ILE A 155 -7.69 -16.33 3.23
N LEU A 156 -6.47 -15.81 3.02
CA LEU A 156 -5.97 -15.45 1.69
C LEU A 156 -5.01 -16.50 1.11
N SER A 157 -4.81 -17.64 1.80
CA SER A 157 -3.88 -18.70 1.39
C SER A 157 -2.47 -18.16 1.12
N ILE A 158 -1.98 -17.26 1.99
CA ILE A 158 -0.65 -16.68 1.87
C ILE A 158 0.40 -17.74 2.21
N PRO A 159 1.41 -17.98 1.33
CA PRO A 159 2.45 -18.98 1.58
C PRO A 159 3.22 -18.74 2.88
N GLU A 160 3.67 -19.84 3.53
CA GLU A 160 4.51 -19.76 4.73
C GLU A 160 5.86 -19.04 4.48
N THR A 161 6.30 -19.00 3.22
CA THR A 161 7.51 -18.29 2.80
C THR A 161 7.36 -16.77 2.79
N GLU A 162 6.16 -16.25 3.07
CA GLU A 162 5.89 -14.82 3.09
C GLU A 162 5.62 -14.31 4.50
N THR A 163 6.15 -13.15 4.83
CA THR A 163 5.84 -12.42 6.07
C THR A 163 4.76 -11.39 5.78
N VAL A 164 3.61 -11.49 6.46
CA VAL A 164 2.55 -10.48 6.41
C VAL A 164 3.00 -9.23 7.16
N VAL A 165 2.99 -8.06 6.51
CA VAL A 165 3.46 -6.80 7.11
C VAL A 165 2.31 -5.87 7.47
N ALA A 166 1.45 -5.53 6.53
CA ALA A 166 0.39 -4.56 6.76
C ALA A 166 -0.87 -4.86 5.93
N VAL A 167 -1.97 -4.25 6.35
CA VAL A 167 -3.20 -4.13 5.55
C VAL A 167 -3.35 -2.66 5.18
N ILE A 168 -3.46 -2.37 3.89
CA ILE A 168 -3.71 -1.02 3.36
C ILE A 168 -5.17 -0.95 2.93
N ALA A 169 -5.95 -0.08 3.56
CA ALA A 169 -7.27 0.25 3.05
C ALA A 169 -7.14 1.35 1.98
N ILE A 170 -7.90 1.23 0.89
CA ILE A 170 -7.87 2.14 -0.25
C ILE A 170 -9.29 2.40 -0.77
N GLY A 171 -9.62 3.67 -1.04
CA GLY A 171 -10.93 4.08 -1.53
C GLY A 171 -11.00 5.59 -1.78
N LYS A 172 -12.15 6.07 -2.27
CA LYS A 172 -12.41 7.50 -2.41
C LYS A 172 -12.52 8.13 -1.02
N ALA A 173 -11.79 9.24 -0.78
CA ALA A 173 -11.82 9.91 0.51
C ALA A 173 -13.22 10.51 0.81
N ALA A 174 -13.73 10.29 2.03
CA ALA A 174 -14.91 10.94 2.59
C ALA A 174 -14.54 11.96 3.70
N GLU A 175 -13.26 12.32 3.79
CA GLU A 175 -12.73 13.28 4.75
C GLU A 175 -11.54 14.04 4.16
N GLU A 176 -11.26 15.22 4.70
CA GLU A 176 -10.09 16.05 4.36
C GLU A 176 -9.27 16.30 5.62
N PRO A 177 -8.39 15.38 6.03
CA PRO A 177 -7.60 15.57 7.23
C PRO A 177 -6.52 16.62 7.05
N ALA A 178 -6.29 17.41 8.09
CA ALA A 178 -5.23 18.42 8.12
C ALA A 178 -3.84 17.77 7.92
N ARG A 179 -2.91 18.55 7.36
CA ARG A 179 -1.50 18.13 7.25
C ARG A 179 -0.88 18.03 8.65
N PRO A 180 -0.40 16.87 9.08
CA PRO A 180 0.28 16.76 10.36
C PRO A 180 1.64 17.48 10.30
N LYS A 181 2.04 18.13 11.42
CA LYS A 181 3.35 18.75 11.55
C LYS A 181 4.45 17.70 11.31
N ARG A 182 5.50 18.10 10.61
CA ARG A 182 6.76 17.33 10.49
C ARG A 182 7.78 17.94 11.46
N LYS A 183 8.75 17.13 11.88
CA LYS A 183 9.94 17.64 12.56
C LYS A 183 10.69 18.57 11.61
N ASP A 184 11.43 19.51 12.17
CA ASP A 184 12.34 20.33 11.39
C ASP A 184 13.48 19.44 10.86
N VAL A 185 14.01 19.73 9.68
CA VAL A 185 14.98 18.85 9.04
C VAL A 185 16.29 18.77 9.85
N GLU A 186 16.61 19.85 10.54
CA GLU A 186 17.78 19.97 11.44
C GLU A 186 17.70 18.99 12.62
N ASP A 187 16.50 18.59 13.05
CA ASP A 187 16.31 17.63 14.14
C ASP A 187 16.65 16.19 13.74
N ILE A 188 16.70 15.89 12.43
CA ILE A 188 16.84 14.53 11.90
C ILE A 188 18.05 14.33 11.00
N VAL A 189 18.83 15.38 10.72
CA VAL A 189 20.04 15.35 9.87
C VAL A 189 21.27 15.73 10.69
N LYS A 190 22.41 15.13 10.37
CA LYS A 190 23.72 15.52 10.88
C LYS A 190 24.72 15.54 9.75
N PHE A 191 25.56 16.57 9.70
CA PHE A 191 26.67 16.69 8.76
C PHE A 191 27.99 16.45 9.52
N PHE A 192 28.92 15.75 8.88
CA PHE A 192 30.25 15.44 9.45
C PHE A 192 31.32 15.89 8.49
#